data_e09f651c14035e70ce918b47cdf97f70
#
_entry.id   e09f651c14035e70ce918b47cdf97f70
#
_cell.length_a   1.000
_cell.length_b   1.000
_cell.length_c   1.000
_cell.angle_alpha   90.00
_cell.angle_beta   90.00
_cell.angle_gamma   90.00
#
_symmetry.space_group_name_H-M   'P 1'
#
loop_
_entity.id
_entity.type
_entity.pdbx_description
1 polymer ?
#
loop_
_entity_poly.entity_id
_entity_poly.type
_entity_poly.pdbx_seq_one_letter_code
_entity_poly.pdbx_strand_id
1 'polypeptide(L)'
;AACCAVVGDALARPPATRDWAAEKRAPPAAPGLPTSLAGWNALPRRLEEWWSLALGGREFLLGARTRAMLLLGAPPARDLFADEAGWLWYDPPAAFSARRGTSPFDAAAMGRFAGALRSSRELCEAQGVRYGFVVCPDKETVHADKRAAERAQLLPSRREQFRSQVARLAQADVLDLAPALVDEARHDAPGDPTYFALGTHWTPRGSWRAGVECASWLAALEGAPEPRLAARDELWRPPLAPEHHDSWAGALHAKGALLESVPDAAPPGGFAWRLASSEPGQQRFVRGDGSGRRILLCADSFGPYLATWLAEFAGEVVVAAPSSLSEELLRTTRPDWCLHVVVERQLASAPPGVRRPVRELRESELAALPVAARAVLDPAHARARGATRIALESSGLRARHGDSPLDGVVLALPPRSTASVLVLELLVERPGALRVAWRGGADPDFLRLRSHEVQLPAGRAVVALELSEQDLQGSVLLSGRGLDYLVGRAEWREVR
;
A
#
# COMPACT_ATOMS: atom_id res chain seq x y z
N ALA A 1 -28.41 27.33 15.11
CA ALA A 1 -27.99 26.25 16.05
C ALA A 1 -26.79 25.45 15.49
N ALA A 2 -26.82 24.98 14.23
CA ALA A 2 -25.71 24.22 13.64
C ALA A 2 -24.40 25.03 13.57
N CYS A 3 -24.45 26.31 13.15
CA CYS A 3 -23.27 27.18 13.13
C CYS A 3 -22.70 27.42 14.53
N CYS A 4 -23.54 27.57 15.56
CA CYS A 4 -23.07 27.77 16.93
C CYS A 4 -22.41 26.50 17.49
N ALA A 5 -22.89 25.31 17.13
CA ALA A 5 -22.28 24.04 17.52
C ALA A 5 -20.90 23.83 16.86
N VAL A 6 -20.78 24.20 15.57
CA VAL A 6 -19.50 24.12 14.83
C VAL A 6 -18.47 25.10 15.39
N VAL A 7 -18.86 26.33 15.70
CA VAL A 7 -17.98 27.33 16.32
C VAL A 7 -17.61 26.93 17.75
N GLY A 8 -18.59 26.40 18.50
CA GLY A 8 -18.35 25.91 19.87
C GLY A 8 -17.37 24.73 19.89
N ASP A 9 -17.48 23.79 18.98
CA ASP A 9 -16.55 22.64 18.89
C ASP A 9 -15.16 23.07 18.36
N ALA A 10 -15.09 24.07 17.47
CA ALA A 10 -13.82 24.65 17.02
C ALA A 10 -13.03 25.32 18.16
N LEU A 11 -13.74 25.91 19.11
CA LEU A 11 -13.13 26.54 20.29
C LEU A 11 -12.85 25.54 21.40
N ALA A 12 -13.63 24.46 21.50
CA ALA A 12 -13.55 23.48 22.59
C ALA A 12 -12.60 22.30 22.29
N ARG A 13 -12.32 21.99 21.03
CA ARG A 13 -11.46 20.87 20.65
C ARG A 13 -10.30 21.33 19.77
N PRO A 14 -9.13 21.57 20.39
CA PRO A 14 -7.93 21.89 19.63
C PRO A 14 -7.58 20.75 18.66
N PRO A 15 -7.00 21.04 17.48
CA PRO A 15 -6.61 20.06 16.47
C PRO A 15 -5.78 18.88 16.99
N ALA A 16 -5.04 19.08 18.09
CA ALA A 16 -4.20 18.07 18.73
C ALA A 16 -4.97 16.89 19.34
N THR A 17 -6.28 17.03 19.58
CA THR A 17 -7.11 15.96 20.20
C THR A 17 -7.86 15.10 19.18
N ARG A 18 -7.66 15.35 17.88
CA ARG A 18 -8.31 14.59 16.82
C ARG A 18 -7.53 13.31 16.49
N ASP A 19 -8.26 12.29 16.10
CA ASP A 19 -7.67 11.05 15.57
C ASP A 19 -7.23 11.24 14.10
N TRP A 20 -6.12 11.95 13.92
CA TRP A 20 -5.50 12.15 12.61
C TRP A 20 -5.02 10.85 11.97
N ALA A 21 -4.78 9.82 12.78
CA ALA A 21 -4.37 8.51 12.29
C ALA A 21 -5.49 7.84 11.49
N ALA A 22 -6.76 8.02 11.89
CA ALA A 22 -7.91 7.53 11.14
C ALA A 22 -8.02 8.16 9.75
N GLU A 23 -7.61 9.42 9.60
CA GLU A 23 -7.57 10.13 8.31
C GLU A 23 -6.28 9.83 7.51
N LYS A 24 -5.32 9.09 8.08
CA LYS A 24 -3.97 8.86 7.50
C LYS A 24 -3.26 10.17 7.15
N ARG A 25 -3.43 11.22 7.97
CA ARG A 25 -2.89 12.57 7.78
C ARG A 25 -2.18 13.04 9.04
N ALA A 26 -1.24 13.96 8.88
CA ALA A 26 -0.66 14.68 9.99
C ALA A 26 -1.52 15.89 10.36
N PRO A 27 -1.54 16.31 11.66
CA PRO A 27 -2.21 17.53 12.05
C PRO A 27 -1.63 18.73 11.29
N PRO A 28 -2.48 19.62 10.73
CA PRO A 28 -1.99 20.78 9.99
C PRO A 28 -1.35 21.79 10.92
N ALA A 29 -0.12 22.20 10.62
CA ALA A 29 0.50 23.31 11.31
C ALA A 29 -0.19 24.63 10.93
N ALA A 30 -0.49 25.46 11.92
CA ALA A 30 -1.03 26.80 11.67
C ALA A 30 -0.03 27.60 10.81
N PRO A 31 -0.49 28.28 9.74
CA PRO A 31 0.40 29.09 8.92
C PRO A 31 0.95 30.27 9.72
N GLY A 32 2.27 30.33 9.86
CA GLY A 32 2.95 31.48 10.46
C GLY A 32 2.78 32.75 9.61
N LEU A 33 2.98 33.93 10.24
CA LEU A 33 2.96 35.21 9.54
C LEU A 33 4.08 35.26 8.49
N PRO A 34 3.76 35.64 7.26
CA PRO A 34 4.77 35.73 6.20
C PRO A 34 5.77 36.85 6.44
N THR A 35 7.01 36.60 6.06
CA THR A 35 8.10 37.60 6.12
C THR A 35 8.46 38.15 4.73
N SER A 36 7.74 37.77 3.67
CA SER A 36 7.97 38.18 2.28
C SER A 36 6.67 38.46 1.55
N LEU A 37 6.71 39.28 0.50
CA LEU A 37 5.54 39.59 -0.34
C LEU A 37 4.94 38.33 -0.98
N ALA A 38 5.78 37.41 -1.47
CA ALA A 38 5.32 36.13 -2.00
C ALA A 38 4.59 35.29 -0.94
N GLY A 39 5.09 35.33 0.30
CA GLY A 39 4.44 34.68 1.44
C GLY A 39 3.06 35.27 1.76
N TRP A 40 2.91 36.60 1.67
CA TRP A 40 1.63 37.26 1.85
C TRP A 40 0.63 36.89 0.75
N ASN A 41 1.08 36.81 -0.50
CA ASN A 41 0.22 36.38 -1.62
C ASN A 41 -0.23 34.90 -1.47
N ALA A 42 0.59 34.05 -0.87
CA ALA A 42 0.25 32.65 -0.62
C ALA A 42 -0.56 32.41 0.67
N LEU A 43 -0.61 33.40 1.57
CA LEU A 43 -1.25 33.27 2.88
C LEU A 43 -2.74 32.91 2.81
N PRO A 44 -3.57 33.52 1.95
CA PRO A 44 -5.00 33.17 1.88
C PRO A 44 -5.21 31.69 1.57
N ARG A 45 -4.49 31.14 0.61
CA ARG A 45 -4.56 29.73 0.25
C ARG A 45 -4.08 28.82 1.41
N ARG A 46 -3.00 29.18 2.07
CA ARG A 46 -2.48 28.42 3.23
C ARG A 46 -3.42 28.46 4.42
N LEU A 47 -4.10 29.59 4.65
CA LEU A 47 -5.14 29.73 5.65
C LEU A 47 -6.36 28.88 5.30
N GLU A 48 -6.79 28.86 4.04
CA GLU A 48 -7.89 28.03 3.57
C GLU A 48 -7.58 26.54 3.72
N GLU A 49 -6.40 26.10 3.30
CA GLU A 49 -5.92 24.72 3.46
C GLU A 49 -5.86 24.32 4.94
N TRP A 50 -5.30 25.17 5.79
CA TRP A 50 -5.26 24.95 7.24
C TRP A 50 -6.65 24.93 7.85
N TRP A 51 -7.47 25.94 7.54
CA TRP A 51 -8.82 26.07 8.08
C TRP A 51 -9.70 24.89 7.70
N SER A 52 -9.62 24.42 6.46
CA SER A 52 -10.40 23.27 5.98
C SER A 52 -10.07 21.97 6.75
N LEU A 53 -8.85 21.85 7.27
CA LEU A 53 -8.42 20.72 8.07
C LEU A 53 -8.60 20.96 9.59
N ALA A 54 -8.43 22.18 10.06
CA ALA A 54 -8.49 22.56 11.47
C ALA A 54 -9.92 22.89 11.95
N LEU A 55 -10.90 22.99 11.03
CA LEU A 55 -12.27 23.37 11.35
C LEU A 55 -12.87 22.43 12.40
N GLY A 56 -13.33 22.99 13.52
CA GLY A 56 -14.13 22.28 14.50
C GLY A 56 -15.44 21.79 13.92
N GLY A 57 -15.89 20.60 14.35
CA GLY A 57 -17.10 19.98 13.79
C GLY A 57 -16.97 19.45 12.38
N ARG A 58 -15.76 19.46 11.77
CA ARG A 58 -15.50 18.90 10.44
C ARG A 58 -15.96 17.44 10.35
N GLU A 59 -15.63 16.62 11.33
CA GLU A 59 -16.03 15.22 11.39
C GLU A 59 -17.56 15.08 11.42
N PHE A 60 -18.23 15.91 12.21
CA PHE A 60 -19.69 15.95 12.25
C PHE A 60 -20.28 16.32 10.88
N LEU A 61 -19.75 17.37 10.25
CA LEU A 61 -20.21 17.81 8.93
C LEU A 61 -19.97 16.78 7.85
N LEU A 62 -18.82 16.11 7.87
CA LEU A 62 -18.50 15.02 6.93
C LEU A 62 -19.42 13.83 7.18
N GLY A 63 -19.66 13.44 8.43
CA GLY A 63 -20.60 12.39 8.78
C GLY A 63 -22.04 12.72 8.39
N ALA A 64 -22.49 13.97 8.60
CA ALA A 64 -23.80 14.44 8.16
C ALA A 64 -23.94 14.41 6.64
N ARG A 65 -22.90 14.87 5.92
CA ARG A 65 -22.85 14.76 4.46
C ARG A 65 -22.92 13.31 3.99
N THR A 66 -22.13 12.43 4.55
CA THR A 66 -22.14 11.00 4.20
C THR A 66 -23.53 10.40 4.37
N ARG A 67 -24.19 10.65 5.51
CA ARG A 67 -25.56 10.20 5.77
C ARG A 67 -26.56 10.75 4.75
N ALA A 68 -26.49 12.04 4.45
CA ALA A 68 -27.34 12.67 3.44
C ALA A 68 -27.12 12.05 2.05
N MET A 69 -25.86 11.83 1.63
CA MET A 69 -25.56 11.20 0.36
C MET A 69 -26.13 9.78 0.28
N LEU A 70 -25.95 8.96 1.33
CA LEU A 70 -26.50 7.60 1.39
C LEU A 70 -28.02 7.60 1.35
N LEU A 71 -28.69 8.50 2.09
CA LEU A 71 -30.16 8.64 2.07
C LEU A 71 -30.69 9.04 0.69
N LEU A 72 -29.94 9.79 -0.07
CA LEU A 72 -30.27 10.22 -1.43
C LEU A 72 -29.87 9.21 -2.51
N GLY A 73 -29.30 8.04 -2.13
CA GLY A 73 -28.76 7.06 -3.08
C GLY A 73 -27.55 7.57 -3.87
N ALA A 74 -26.90 8.62 -3.37
CA ALA A 74 -25.76 9.22 -4.04
C ALA A 74 -24.42 8.66 -3.51
N PRO A 75 -23.34 8.61 -4.33
CA PRO A 75 -22.04 8.14 -3.91
C PRO A 75 -21.51 8.92 -2.70
N PRO A 76 -21.20 8.28 -1.56
CA PRO A 76 -20.70 8.98 -0.38
C PRO A 76 -19.28 9.52 -0.57
N ALA A 77 -18.51 8.93 -1.49
CA ALA A 77 -17.20 9.41 -1.95
C ALA A 77 -17.03 9.10 -3.45
N ARG A 78 -16.02 9.68 -4.07
CA ARG A 78 -15.77 9.60 -5.52
C ARG A 78 -15.73 8.17 -6.07
N ASP A 79 -15.10 7.26 -5.33
CA ASP A 79 -14.83 5.88 -5.77
C ASP A 79 -15.69 4.86 -4.98
N LEU A 80 -16.70 5.33 -4.24
CA LEU A 80 -17.62 4.52 -3.44
C LEU A 80 -19.05 4.68 -3.92
N PHE A 81 -19.73 3.56 -4.10
CA PHE A 81 -21.11 3.49 -4.53
C PHE A 81 -21.91 2.68 -3.54
N ALA A 82 -23.14 3.09 -3.23
CA ALA A 82 -24.10 2.29 -2.48
C ALA A 82 -25.09 1.65 -3.46
N ASP A 83 -25.46 0.39 -3.23
CA ASP A 83 -26.59 -0.25 -3.92
C ASP A 83 -27.88 -0.14 -3.10
N GLU A 84 -28.98 -0.63 -3.67
CA GLU A 84 -30.30 -0.62 -3.03
C GLU A 84 -30.36 -1.49 -1.77
N ALA A 85 -29.50 -2.51 -1.67
CA ALA A 85 -29.38 -3.36 -0.49
C ALA A 85 -28.50 -2.77 0.62
N GLY A 86 -27.92 -1.58 0.39
CA GLY A 86 -27.06 -0.86 1.33
C GLY A 86 -25.59 -1.32 1.32
N TRP A 87 -25.18 -2.13 0.35
CA TRP A 87 -23.77 -2.49 0.21
C TRP A 87 -22.96 -1.31 -0.35
N LEU A 88 -21.75 -1.13 0.16
CA LEU A 88 -20.79 -0.14 -0.36
C LEU A 88 -19.77 -0.83 -1.24
N TRP A 89 -19.67 -0.37 -2.48
CA TRP A 89 -18.77 -0.88 -3.51
C TRP A 89 -17.60 0.08 -3.73
N TYR A 90 -16.38 -0.42 -3.71
CA TYR A 90 -15.19 0.38 -3.94
C TYR A 90 -14.67 0.17 -5.36
N ASP A 91 -14.86 1.15 -6.20
CA ASP A 91 -14.68 1.05 -7.64
C ASP A 91 -13.84 2.20 -8.22
N PRO A 92 -12.57 2.35 -7.79
CA PRO A 92 -11.70 3.35 -8.37
C PRO A 92 -11.52 3.10 -9.87
N PRO A 93 -11.42 4.14 -10.73
CA PRO A 93 -11.47 4.02 -12.19
C PRO A 93 -10.50 2.99 -12.78
N ALA A 94 -9.28 2.89 -12.23
CA ALA A 94 -8.28 1.93 -12.70
C ALA A 94 -8.69 0.48 -12.38
N ALA A 95 -9.18 0.21 -11.16
CA ALA A 95 -9.65 -1.11 -10.75
C ALA A 95 -10.91 -1.51 -11.52
N PHE A 96 -11.84 -0.57 -11.67
CA PHE A 96 -13.05 -0.75 -12.45
C PHE A 96 -12.75 -1.15 -13.90
N SER A 97 -11.88 -0.41 -14.57
CA SER A 97 -11.49 -0.69 -15.96
C SER A 97 -10.75 -2.02 -16.09
N ALA A 98 -9.87 -2.35 -15.13
CA ALA A 98 -9.12 -3.61 -15.11
C ALA A 98 -10.05 -4.82 -14.94
N ARG A 99 -11.06 -4.72 -14.05
CA ARG A 99 -12.04 -5.78 -13.80
C ARG A 99 -13.01 -5.97 -14.97
N ARG A 100 -13.45 -4.90 -15.61
CA ARG A 100 -14.28 -4.97 -16.82
C ARG A 100 -13.53 -5.49 -18.05
N GLY A 101 -12.21 -5.55 -18.02
CA GLY A 101 -11.35 -5.89 -19.14
C GLY A 101 -11.17 -4.74 -20.16
N THR A 102 -11.66 -3.52 -19.85
CA THR A 102 -11.50 -2.36 -20.74
C THR A 102 -10.12 -1.69 -20.62
N SER A 103 -9.32 -2.09 -19.64
CA SER A 103 -7.91 -1.71 -19.50
C SER A 103 -7.06 -2.97 -19.34
N PRO A 104 -6.84 -3.75 -20.44
CA PRO A 104 -6.06 -4.98 -20.39
C PRO A 104 -4.60 -4.69 -20.07
N PHE A 105 -3.84 -5.74 -19.74
CA PHE A 105 -2.39 -5.65 -19.74
C PHE A 105 -1.88 -5.40 -21.15
N ASP A 106 -1.08 -4.36 -21.34
CA ASP A 106 -0.22 -4.25 -22.50
C ASP A 106 1.02 -5.16 -22.36
N ALA A 107 1.76 -5.36 -23.44
CA ALA A 107 2.93 -6.22 -23.47
C ALA A 107 4.01 -5.76 -22.44
N ALA A 108 4.17 -4.45 -22.26
CA ALA A 108 5.13 -3.90 -21.32
C ALA A 108 4.70 -4.16 -19.86
N ALA A 109 3.41 -3.98 -19.53
CA ALA A 109 2.90 -4.31 -18.20
C ALA A 109 2.97 -5.82 -17.92
N MET A 110 2.63 -6.67 -18.88
CA MET A 110 2.81 -8.12 -18.77
C MET A 110 4.27 -8.49 -18.51
N GLY A 111 5.19 -7.90 -19.27
CA GLY A 111 6.63 -8.11 -19.09
C GLY A 111 7.13 -7.68 -17.71
N ARG A 112 6.69 -6.53 -17.22
CA ARG A 112 7.03 -6.04 -15.85
C ARG A 112 6.52 -7.00 -14.77
N PHE A 113 5.26 -7.43 -14.84
CA PHE A 113 4.71 -8.38 -13.86
C PHE A 113 5.43 -9.73 -13.91
N ALA A 114 5.61 -10.30 -15.09
CA ALA A 114 6.34 -11.56 -15.24
C ALA A 114 7.79 -11.47 -14.75
N GLY A 115 8.48 -10.36 -15.04
CA GLY A 115 9.82 -10.09 -14.54
C GLY A 115 9.88 -9.98 -13.02
N ALA A 116 8.91 -9.28 -12.40
CA ALA A 116 8.85 -9.16 -10.95
C ALA A 116 8.59 -10.50 -10.25
N LEU A 117 7.67 -11.32 -10.76
CA LEU A 117 7.41 -12.65 -10.22
C LEU A 117 8.65 -13.55 -10.35
N ARG A 118 9.30 -13.54 -11.52
CA ARG A 118 10.52 -14.31 -11.77
C ARG A 118 11.63 -13.92 -10.80
N SER A 119 11.90 -12.62 -10.65
CA SER A 119 12.92 -12.12 -9.73
C SER A 119 12.61 -12.49 -8.27
N SER A 120 11.33 -12.46 -7.87
CA SER A 120 10.90 -12.89 -6.54
C SER A 120 11.13 -14.39 -6.33
N ARG A 121 10.79 -15.21 -7.31
CA ARG A 121 11.03 -16.66 -7.28
C ARG A 121 12.52 -16.97 -7.20
N GLU A 122 13.32 -16.40 -8.10
CA GLU A 122 14.78 -16.60 -8.13
C GLU A 122 15.45 -16.23 -6.82
N LEU A 123 15.02 -15.13 -6.19
CA LEU A 123 15.52 -14.73 -4.87
C LEU A 123 15.17 -15.76 -3.80
N CYS A 124 13.93 -16.26 -3.78
CA CYS A 124 13.49 -17.26 -2.82
C CYS A 124 14.23 -18.58 -3.04
N GLU A 125 14.31 -19.09 -4.27
CA GLU A 125 15.01 -20.33 -4.64
C GLU A 125 16.49 -20.29 -4.27
N ALA A 126 17.15 -19.13 -4.44
CA ALA A 126 18.55 -18.94 -4.03
C ALA A 126 18.76 -19.06 -2.51
N GLN A 127 17.70 -18.89 -1.71
CA GLN A 127 17.70 -19.08 -0.26
C GLN A 127 17.06 -20.41 0.18
N GLY A 128 16.76 -21.32 -0.78
CA GLY A 128 16.10 -22.61 -0.50
C GLY A 128 14.61 -22.46 -0.11
N VAL A 129 13.99 -21.33 -0.40
CA VAL A 129 12.59 -21.00 -0.08
C VAL A 129 11.73 -21.20 -1.32
N ARG A 130 10.57 -21.85 -1.17
CA ARG A 130 9.58 -21.93 -2.25
C ARG A 130 8.83 -20.61 -2.39
N TYR A 131 8.44 -20.29 -3.63
CA TYR A 131 7.74 -19.04 -3.94
C TYR A 131 6.38 -19.32 -4.59
N GLY A 132 5.37 -18.55 -4.19
CA GLY A 132 4.05 -18.54 -4.80
C GLY A 132 3.42 -17.15 -4.83
N PHE A 133 2.41 -16.98 -5.68
CA PHE A 133 1.67 -15.74 -5.80
C PHE A 133 0.18 -16.00 -5.63
N VAL A 134 -0.48 -15.26 -4.76
CA VAL A 134 -1.91 -15.42 -4.45
C VAL A 134 -2.64 -14.14 -4.84
N VAL A 135 -3.67 -14.29 -5.66
CA VAL A 135 -4.59 -13.21 -6.03
C VAL A 135 -5.86 -13.33 -5.20
N CYS A 136 -6.09 -12.32 -4.34
CA CYS A 136 -7.33 -12.19 -3.58
C CYS A 136 -8.33 -11.39 -4.44
N PRO A 137 -9.51 -11.96 -4.78
CA PRO A 137 -10.48 -11.22 -5.59
C PRO A 137 -11.03 -10.01 -4.84
N ASP A 138 -11.43 -9.00 -5.58
CA ASP A 138 -12.24 -7.91 -5.02
C ASP A 138 -13.67 -8.40 -4.69
N LYS A 139 -14.31 -7.76 -3.72
CA LYS A 139 -15.74 -7.98 -3.41
C LYS A 139 -16.61 -7.90 -4.66
N GLU A 140 -16.29 -6.95 -5.52
CA GLU A 140 -16.94 -6.68 -6.80
C GLU A 140 -16.86 -7.84 -7.78
N THR A 141 -15.86 -8.68 -7.67
CA THR A 141 -15.70 -9.90 -8.48
C THR A 141 -16.47 -11.06 -7.87
N VAL A 142 -16.42 -11.20 -6.54
CA VAL A 142 -17.08 -12.32 -5.84
C VAL A 142 -18.61 -12.18 -5.87
N HIS A 143 -19.13 -10.98 -5.71
CA HIS A 143 -20.56 -10.66 -5.72
C HIS A 143 -20.96 -9.91 -7.00
N ALA A 144 -20.47 -10.35 -8.14
CA ALA A 144 -20.79 -9.72 -9.42
C ALA A 144 -22.30 -9.73 -9.75
N ASP A 145 -23.01 -10.71 -9.26
CA ASP A 145 -24.46 -10.86 -9.38
C ASP A 145 -25.29 -9.78 -8.64
N LYS A 146 -24.71 -9.18 -7.60
CA LYS A 146 -25.35 -8.09 -6.83
C LYS A 146 -25.15 -6.72 -7.46
N ARG A 147 -24.38 -6.62 -8.56
CA ARG A 147 -24.03 -5.35 -9.17
C ARG A 147 -24.93 -4.99 -10.34
N ALA A 148 -25.11 -3.69 -10.54
CA ALA A 148 -25.82 -3.18 -11.70
C ALA A 148 -25.17 -3.65 -13.02
N ALA A 149 -26.00 -3.91 -14.03
CA ALA A 149 -25.56 -4.47 -15.32
C ALA A 149 -24.49 -3.63 -16.03
N GLU A 150 -24.52 -2.30 -15.89
CA GLU A 150 -23.49 -1.39 -16.46
C GLU A 150 -22.10 -1.58 -15.86
N ARG A 151 -22.02 -2.29 -14.71
CA ARG A 151 -20.76 -2.62 -14.03
C ARG A 151 -20.27 -4.03 -14.32
N ALA A 152 -20.98 -4.77 -15.18
CA ALA A 152 -20.62 -6.11 -15.55
C ALA A 152 -19.26 -6.18 -16.29
N GLN A 153 -18.61 -7.32 -16.18
CA GLN A 153 -17.42 -7.62 -16.96
C GLN A 153 -17.77 -7.71 -18.46
N LEU A 154 -16.97 -7.11 -19.31
CA LEU A 154 -17.17 -7.06 -20.76
C LEU A 154 -16.18 -7.94 -21.53
N LEU A 155 -14.93 -7.95 -21.07
CA LEU A 155 -13.79 -8.65 -21.64
C LEU A 155 -13.02 -9.36 -20.53
N PRO A 156 -12.05 -10.25 -20.84
CA PRO A 156 -11.22 -10.86 -19.82
C PRO A 156 -10.56 -9.81 -18.93
N SER A 157 -10.80 -9.90 -17.64
CA SER A 157 -10.24 -9.01 -16.62
C SER A 157 -8.71 -9.14 -16.55
N ARG A 158 -8.04 -8.15 -15.91
CA ARG A 158 -6.60 -8.29 -15.66
C ARG A 158 -6.27 -9.51 -14.79
N ARG A 159 -7.14 -9.90 -13.86
CA ARG A 159 -6.97 -11.11 -13.05
C ARG A 159 -6.94 -12.37 -13.93
N GLU A 160 -7.87 -12.50 -14.87
CA GLU A 160 -7.92 -13.64 -15.80
C GLU A 160 -6.71 -13.63 -16.76
N GLN A 161 -6.31 -12.47 -17.26
CA GLN A 161 -5.10 -12.32 -18.07
C GLN A 161 -3.84 -12.62 -17.25
N PHE A 162 -3.79 -12.20 -15.98
CA PHE A 162 -2.69 -12.51 -15.08
C PHE A 162 -2.55 -14.03 -14.93
N ARG A 163 -3.61 -14.72 -14.59
CA ARG A 163 -3.61 -16.18 -14.43
C ARG A 163 -3.23 -16.92 -15.74
N SER A 164 -3.79 -16.51 -16.87
CA SER A 164 -3.61 -17.23 -18.13
C SER A 164 -2.30 -16.91 -18.86
N GLN A 165 -1.75 -15.72 -18.68
CA GLN A 165 -0.61 -15.22 -19.46
C GLN A 165 0.59 -14.87 -18.59
N VAL A 166 0.43 -14.00 -17.57
CA VAL A 166 1.56 -13.51 -16.79
C VAL A 166 2.19 -14.63 -15.95
N ALA A 167 1.39 -15.46 -15.30
CA ALA A 167 1.86 -16.60 -14.51
C ALA A 167 2.70 -17.55 -15.36
N ARG A 168 2.23 -17.85 -16.56
CA ARG A 168 2.95 -18.72 -17.51
C ARG A 168 4.26 -18.11 -18.00
N LEU A 169 4.27 -16.80 -18.32
CA LEU A 169 5.48 -16.09 -18.73
C LEU A 169 6.51 -16.03 -17.60
N ALA A 170 6.05 -15.94 -16.35
CA ALA A 170 6.91 -15.95 -15.17
C ALA A 170 7.35 -17.35 -14.73
N GLN A 171 6.70 -18.41 -15.21
CA GLN A 171 6.84 -19.79 -14.71
C GLN A 171 6.66 -19.85 -13.19
N ALA A 172 5.69 -19.09 -12.66
CA ALA A 172 5.42 -18.97 -11.24
C ALA A 172 4.12 -19.71 -10.87
N ASP A 173 4.12 -20.32 -9.69
CA ASP A 173 2.92 -20.90 -9.10
C ASP A 173 1.99 -19.77 -8.66
N VAL A 174 0.78 -19.76 -9.21
CA VAL A 174 -0.22 -18.72 -8.95
C VAL A 174 -1.53 -19.35 -8.52
N LEU A 175 -2.01 -18.94 -7.36
CA LEU A 175 -3.35 -19.24 -6.86
C LEU A 175 -4.28 -18.06 -7.11
N ASP A 176 -5.37 -18.30 -7.81
CA ASP A 176 -6.49 -17.39 -7.96
C ASP A 176 -7.64 -17.83 -7.03
N LEU A 177 -7.88 -17.06 -5.96
CA LEU A 177 -8.90 -17.39 -4.97
C LEU A 177 -10.34 -17.10 -5.43
N ALA A 178 -10.54 -16.45 -6.59
CA ALA A 178 -11.87 -16.06 -7.02
C ALA A 178 -12.84 -17.25 -7.22
N PRO A 179 -12.45 -18.38 -7.83
CA PRO A 179 -13.37 -19.51 -7.99
C PRO A 179 -13.91 -20.02 -6.66
N ALA A 180 -13.02 -20.19 -5.67
CA ALA A 180 -13.40 -20.70 -4.35
C ALA A 180 -14.29 -19.72 -3.57
N LEU A 181 -14.01 -18.42 -3.66
CA LEU A 181 -14.79 -17.40 -2.96
C LEU A 181 -16.12 -17.09 -3.64
N VAL A 182 -16.21 -17.18 -4.96
CA VAL A 182 -17.48 -17.09 -5.70
C VAL A 182 -18.37 -18.28 -5.35
N ASP A 183 -17.81 -19.48 -5.24
CA ASP A 183 -18.56 -20.65 -4.83
C ASP A 183 -19.05 -20.53 -3.38
N GLU A 184 -18.22 -20.09 -2.47
CA GLU A 184 -18.59 -19.83 -1.07
C GLU A 184 -19.67 -18.75 -0.95
N ALA A 185 -19.62 -17.70 -1.75
CA ALA A 185 -20.61 -16.61 -1.73
C ALA A 185 -22.01 -17.03 -2.16
N ARG A 186 -22.16 -18.12 -2.93
CA ARG A 186 -23.49 -18.71 -3.24
C ARG A 186 -24.21 -19.24 -2.02
N HIS A 187 -23.48 -19.48 -0.95
CA HIS A 187 -23.99 -19.95 0.33
C HIS A 187 -24.11 -18.84 1.37
N ASP A 188 -24.00 -17.56 0.95
CA ASP A 188 -24.19 -16.42 1.83
C ASP A 188 -25.62 -16.43 2.42
N ALA A 189 -25.70 -16.17 3.72
CA ALA A 189 -26.94 -15.99 4.44
C ALA A 189 -27.04 -14.55 4.96
N PRO A 190 -28.25 -14.05 5.23
CA PRO A 190 -28.43 -12.77 5.90
C PRO A 190 -27.61 -12.72 7.19
N GLY A 191 -26.72 -11.74 7.31
CA GLY A 191 -25.82 -11.56 8.46
C GLY A 191 -24.57 -12.46 8.48
N ASP A 192 -24.35 -13.31 7.46
CA ASP A 192 -23.13 -14.14 7.35
C ASP A 192 -22.59 -14.12 5.91
N PRO A 193 -22.23 -12.95 5.36
CA PRO A 193 -21.72 -12.84 4.01
C PRO A 193 -20.23 -13.22 3.94
N THR A 194 -19.75 -13.52 2.72
CA THR A 194 -18.33 -13.80 2.44
C THR A 194 -17.48 -12.55 2.52
N TYR A 195 -18.04 -11.38 2.19
CA TYR A 195 -17.39 -10.07 2.31
C TYR A 195 -18.21 -9.12 3.16
N PHE A 196 -17.53 -8.19 3.86
CA PHE A 196 -18.20 -7.10 4.54
C PHE A 196 -18.99 -6.24 3.55
N ALA A 197 -20.28 -6.05 3.82
CA ALA A 197 -21.14 -5.25 2.96
C ALA A 197 -20.67 -3.79 2.91
N LEU A 198 -20.25 -3.24 4.05
CA LEU A 198 -19.81 -1.85 4.22
C LEU A 198 -18.29 -1.65 4.05
N GLY A 199 -17.54 -2.71 3.78
CA GLY A 199 -16.08 -2.70 3.64
C GLY A 199 -15.58 -3.25 2.32
N THR A 200 -14.25 -3.46 2.24
CA THR A 200 -13.59 -4.03 1.07
C THR A 200 -13.01 -5.42 1.33
N HIS A 201 -12.94 -5.82 2.58
CA HIS A 201 -12.32 -7.08 2.96
C HIS A 201 -13.35 -8.21 3.01
N TRP A 202 -12.87 -9.43 2.94
CA TRP A 202 -13.61 -10.62 3.31
C TRP A 202 -13.91 -10.63 4.80
N THR A 203 -15.01 -11.28 5.16
CA THR A 203 -15.38 -11.57 6.55
C THR A 203 -14.50 -12.69 7.11
N PRO A 204 -14.60 -13.04 8.40
CA PRO A 204 -13.96 -14.23 8.96
C PRO A 204 -14.28 -15.50 8.17
N ARG A 205 -15.53 -15.65 7.69
CA ARG A 205 -15.94 -16.75 6.84
C ARG A 205 -15.23 -16.76 5.47
N GLY A 206 -15.17 -15.61 4.79
CA GLY A 206 -14.46 -15.50 3.52
C GLY A 206 -12.97 -15.75 3.66
N SER A 207 -12.35 -15.23 4.72
CA SER A 207 -10.93 -15.46 5.01
C SER A 207 -10.64 -16.93 5.36
N TRP A 208 -11.55 -17.62 6.06
CA TRP A 208 -11.47 -19.06 6.28
C TRP A 208 -11.45 -19.83 4.96
N ARG A 209 -12.41 -19.57 4.07
CA ARG A 209 -12.46 -20.25 2.76
C ARG A 209 -11.18 -20.00 1.95
N ALA A 210 -10.67 -18.77 1.97
CA ALA A 210 -9.41 -18.44 1.34
C ALA A 210 -8.23 -19.21 1.97
N GLY A 211 -8.21 -19.35 3.29
CA GLY A 211 -7.21 -20.12 4.03
C GLY A 211 -7.22 -21.60 3.68
N VAL A 212 -8.41 -22.23 3.61
CA VAL A 212 -8.57 -23.63 3.18
C VAL A 212 -8.01 -23.83 1.79
N GLU A 213 -8.41 -22.99 0.83
CA GLU A 213 -7.96 -23.09 -0.55
C GLU A 213 -6.45 -22.91 -0.69
N CYS A 214 -5.88 -21.93 0.03
CA CYS A 214 -4.45 -21.68 0.00
C CYS A 214 -3.65 -22.84 0.63
N ALA A 215 -4.11 -23.39 1.75
CA ALA A 215 -3.45 -24.51 2.40
C ALA A 215 -3.49 -25.79 1.53
N SER A 216 -4.64 -26.07 0.90
CA SER A 216 -4.80 -27.21 -0.02
C SER A 216 -3.89 -27.04 -1.25
N TRP A 217 -3.80 -25.84 -1.80
CA TRP A 217 -2.90 -25.54 -2.92
C TRP A 217 -1.43 -25.73 -2.55
N LEU A 218 -0.99 -25.27 -1.36
CA LEU A 218 0.37 -25.46 -0.90
C LEU A 218 0.68 -26.94 -0.67
N ALA A 219 -0.24 -27.70 -0.07
CA ALA A 219 -0.08 -29.14 0.10
C ALA A 219 0.05 -29.88 -1.23
N ALA A 220 -0.76 -29.51 -2.22
CA ALA A 220 -0.69 -30.09 -3.56
C ALA A 220 0.66 -29.81 -4.24
N LEU A 221 1.20 -28.60 -4.13
CA LEU A 221 2.54 -28.26 -4.65
C LEU A 221 3.67 -29.02 -3.95
N GLU A 222 3.47 -29.44 -2.71
CA GLU A 222 4.40 -30.26 -1.95
C GLU A 222 4.26 -31.76 -2.20
N GLY A 223 3.19 -32.19 -2.87
CA GLY A 223 2.80 -33.60 -2.97
C GLY A 223 2.41 -34.17 -1.60
N ALA A 224 1.99 -33.30 -0.67
CA ALA A 224 1.55 -33.68 0.67
C ALA A 224 0.04 -34.01 0.67
N PRO A 225 -0.44 -34.80 1.63
CA PRO A 225 -1.88 -35.01 1.78
C PRO A 225 -2.60 -33.69 2.05
N GLU A 226 -3.86 -33.62 1.61
CA GLU A 226 -4.72 -32.47 1.85
C GLU A 226 -4.79 -32.15 3.35
N PRO A 227 -4.56 -30.89 3.74
CA PRO A 227 -4.56 -30.51 5.14
C PRO A 227 -6.01 -30.59 5.69
N ARG A 228 -6.14 -31.18 6.87
CA ARG A 228 -7.42 -31.16 7.58
C ARG A 228 -7.56 -29.82 8.31
N LEU A 229 -8.15 -28.85 7.63
CA LEU A 229 -8.65 -27.64 8.28
C LEU A 229 -10.09 -27.87 8.78
N ALA A 230 -10.50 -27.10 9.78
CA ALA A 230 -11.86 -27.18 10.29
C ALA A 230 -12.90 -26.99 9.16
N ALA A 231 -13.87 -27.88 9.07
CA ALA A 231 -15.00 -27.71 8.15
C ALA A 231 -15.87 -26.54 8.61
N ARG A 232 -16.68 -26.00 7.69
CA ARG A 232 -17.52 -24.82 7.96
C ARG A 232 -18.45 -24.98 9.17
N ASP A 233 -19.03 -26.15 9.34
CA ASP A 233 -19.91 -26.49 10.46
C ASP A 233 -19.16 -26.75 11.77
N GLU A 234 -17.87 -27.00 11.70
CA GLU A 234 -16.97 -27.16 12.85
C GLU A 234 -16.43 -25.83 13.38
N LEU A 235 -16.62 -24.71 12.64
CA LEU A 235 -16.11 -23.41 13.06
C LEU A 235 -16.78 -22.96 14.34
N TRP A 236 -15.97 -22.66 15.34
CA TRP A 236 -16.44 -21.97 16.52
C TRP A 236 -16.82 -20.52 16.18
N ARG A 237 -18.03 -20.12 16.57
CA ARG A 237 -18.55 -18.78 16.34
C ARG A 237 -18.74 -18.09 17.68
N PRO A 238 -17.76 -17.26 18.10
CA PRO A 238 -17.91 -16.48 19.31
C PRO A 238 -19.12 -15.55 19.21
N PRO A 239 -19.71 -15.14 20.34
CA PRO A 239 -20.75 -14.12 20.34
C PRO A 239 -20.28 -12.88 19.59
N LEU A 240 -21.16 -12.29 18.78
CA LEU A 240 -20.90 -11.07 18.07
C LEU A 240 -20.36 -9.99 19.00
N ALA A 241 -19.16 -9.51 18.73
CA ALA A 241 -18.76 -8.22 19.26
C ALA A 241 -19.69 -7.17 18.65
N PRO A 242 -20.24 -6.22 19.46
CA PRO A 242 -21.27 -5.29 18.98
C PRO A 242 -20.80 -4.34 17.87
N GLU A 243 -19.54 -4.37 17.47
CA GLU A 243 -18.97 -3.40 16.55
C GLU A 243 -17.77 -4.00 15.78
N HIS A 244 -18.04 -4.73 14.68
CA HIS A 244 -17.02 -4.95 13.67
C HIS A 244 -17.11 -3.86 12.62
N HIS A 245 -16.08 -3.00 12.58
CA HIS A 245 -15.98 -1.94 11.58
C HIS A 245 -14.94 -2.32 10.55
N ASP A 246 -15.34 -2.50 9.31
CA ASP A 246 -14.40 -2.34 8.21
C ASP A 246 -14.19 -0.85 7.90
N SER A 247 -13.10 -0.52 7.26
CA SER A 247 -12.45 0.78 7.18
C SER A 247 -13.30 1.99 6.70
N TRP A 248 -14.42 1.76 6.02
CA TRP A 248 -15.18 2.89 5.41
C TRP A 248 -15.88 3.75 6.44
N ALA A 249 -16.40 3.19 7.53
CA ALA A 249 -17.05 3.96 8.58
C ALA A 249 -16.13 5.04 9.18
N GLY A 250 -14.83 4.72 9.35
CA GLY A 250 -13.82 5.67 9.79
C GLY A 250 -13.48 6.72 8.73
N ALA A 251 -13.18 6.28 7.51
CA ALA A 251 -12.80 7.15 6.40
C ALA A 251 -13.91 8.12 5.96
N LEU A 252 -15.17 7.72 6.12
CA LEU A 252 -16.36 8.51 5.82
C LEU A 252 -16.87 9.33 6.99
N HIS A 253 -16.21 9.30 8.15
CA HIS A 253 -16.66 9.95 9.39
C HIS A 253 -18.08 9.55 9.82
N ALA A 254 -18.47 8.30 9.53
CA ALA A 254 -19.81 7.77 9.74
C ALA A 254 -19.83 6.60 10.75
N LYS A 255 -18.89 6.54 11.70
CA LYS A 255 -18.73 5.50 12.74
C LYS A 255 -20.04 5.38 13.50
N GLY A 256 -21.02 5.68 13.55
CA GLY A 256 -22.31 5.44 14.24
C GLY A 256 -23.46 5.20 13.27
N ALA A 257 -23.21 5.30 11.95
CA ALA A 257 -24.25 5.13 10.94
C ALA A 257 -23.97 3.96 9.97
N LEU A 258 -22.69 3.62 9.80
CA LEU A 258 -22.26 2.49 8.98
C LEU A 258 -21.75 1.40 9.93
N LEU A 259 -22.71 0.69 10.51
CA LEU A 259 -22.48 -0.42 11.43
C LEU A 259 -22.82 -1.71 10.71
N GLU A 260 -21.88 -2.63 10.71
CA GLU A 260 -22.08 -3.98 10.20
C GLU A 260 -21.68 -4.97 11.28
N SER A 261 -22.54 -5.92 11.56
CA SER A 261 -22.28 -7.02 12.47
C SER A 261 -22.28 -8.30 11.67
N VAL A 262 -21.11 -8.95 11.61
CA VAL A 262 -20.97 -10.28 11.01
C VAL A 262 -20.48 -11.26 12.06
N PRO A 263 -20.86 -12.54 11.99
CA PRO A 263 -20.32 -13.54 12.89
C PRO A 263 -18.81 -13.60 12.77
N ASP A 264 -18.14 -13.60 13.90
CA ASP A 264 -16.74 -14.00 13.94
C ASP A 264 -16.64 -15.51 13.67
N ALA A 265 -15.50 -15.97 13.24
CA ALA A 265 -15.25 -17.39 13.03
C ALA A 265 -13.84 -17.74 13.46
N ALA A 266 -13.71 -18.86 14.16
CA ALA A 266 -12.44 -19.38 14.62
C ALA A 266 -12.43 -20.91 14.51
N PRO A 267 -11.26 -21.55 14.48
CA PRO A 267 -11.17 -22.99 14.55
C PRO A 267 -11.75 -23.52 15.88
N PRO A 268 -12.13 -24.81 15.94
CA PRO A 268 -12.63 -25.44 17.17
C PRO A 268 -11.65 -25.23 18.35
N GLY A 269 -12.17 -24.72 19.47
CA GLY A 269 -11.33 -24.36 20.63
C GLY A 269 -10.79 -22.94 20.61
N GLY A 270 -11.13 -22.16 19.59
CA GLY A 270 -10.69 -20.76 19.43
C GLY A 270 -9.27 -20.62 18.85
N PHE A 271 -8.90 -19.41 18.56
CA PHE A 271 -7.54 -19.11 18.11
C PHE A 271 -6.57 -19.18 19.29
N ALA A 272 -5.68 -20.15 19.26
CA ALA A 272 -4.57 -20.24 20.24
C ALA A 272 -3.40 -19.34 19.83
N TRP A 273 -3.69 -18.15 19.27
CA TRP A 273 -2.67 -17.32 18.66
C TRP A 273 -2.03 -16.36 19.66
N ARG A 274 -0.73 -16.33 19.61
CA ARG A 274 0.01 -15.17 20.10
C ARG A 274 0.42 -14.34 18.88
N LEU A 275 -0.11 -13.10 18.80
CA LEU A 275 0.56 -12.08 18.03
C LEU A 275 1.87 -11.78 18.78
N ALA A 276 2.97 -12.41 18.38
CA ALA A 276 4.26 -12.09 18.94
C ALA A 276 4.64 -10.65 18.49
N SER A 277 5.22 -9.87 19.38
CA SER A 277 5.85 -8.60 19.02
C SER A 277 6.81 -8.84 17.87
N SER A 278 6.59 -8.13 16.77
CA SER A 278 7.35 -8.28 15.55
C SER A 278 8.25 -7.07 15.33
N GLU A 279 9.21 -7.21 14.46
CA GLU A 279 9.95 -6.09 13.87
C GLU A 279 8.99 -5.03 13.33
N PRO A 280 9.34 -3.75 13.33
CA PRO A 280 8.51 -2.71 12.78
C PRO A 280 8.05 -3.02 11.35
N GLY A 281 6.73 -2.99 11.12
CA GLY A 281 6.12 -3.29 9.82
C GLY A 281 5.90 -4.77 9.53
N GLN A 282 6.10 -5.66 10.49
CA GLN A 282 5.78 -7.09 10.41
C GLN A 282 4.73 -7.46 11.45
N GLN A 283 3.96 -8.50 11.15
CA GLN A 283 3.05 -9.17 12.09
C GLN A 283 3.37 -10.66 12.09
N ARG A 284 3.40 -11.27 13.25
CA ARG A 284 3.75 -12.69 13.40
C ARG A 284 2.62 -13.46 14.07
N PHE A 285 2.18 -14.50 13.43
CA PHE A 285 1.13 -15.42 13.89
C PHE A 285 1.77 -16.78 14.19
N VAL A 286 1.58 -17.27 15.41
CA VAL A 286 2.21 -18.52 15.84
C VAL A 286 1.16 -19.42 16.48
N ARG A 287 1.09 -20.68 16.06
CA ARG A 287 0.26 -21.70 16.68
C ARG A 287 1.08 -22.58 17.62
N GLY A 288 0.60 -22.74 18.84
CA GLY A 288 1.26 -23.59 19.82
C GLY A 288 2.70 -23.15 20.11
N ASP A 289 3.65 -24.04 19.90
CA ASP A 289 5.08 -23.81 20.07
C ASP A 289 5.77 -23.23 18.81
N GLY A 290 5.01 -23.03 17.74
CA GLY A 290 5.54 -22.57 16.45
C GLY A 290 6.30 -23.63 15.67
N SER A 291 6.20 -24.91 16.10
CA SER A 291 6.76 -26.03 15.35
C SER A 291 5.98 -26.26 14.06
N GLY A 292 6.68 -26.69 13.03
CA GLY A 292 6.09 -26.95 11.72
C GLY A 292 6.61 -26.03 10.63
N ARG A 293 5.82 -25.89 9.55
CA ARG A 293 6.16 -25.02 8.43
C ARG A 293 6.10 -23.54 8.82
N ARG A 294 6.94 -22.74 8.17
CA ARG A 294 6.94 -21.29 8.27
C ARG A 294 6.54 -20.67 6.94
N ILE A 295 5.60 -19.76 6.96
CA ILE A 295 5.16 -19.02 5.77
C ILE A 295 5.44 -17.54 5.95
N LEU A 296 6.10 -16.94 4.97
CA LEU A 296 6.21 -15.49 4.84
C LEU A 296 5.16 -14.99 3.85
N LEU A 297 4.26 -14.11 4.28
CA LEU A 297 3.34 -13.40 3.43
C LEU A 297 3.85 -11.98 3.15
N CYS A 298 4.26 -11.71 1.94
CA CYS A 298 4.46 -10.33 1.46
C CYS A 298 3.10 -9.83 0.94
N ALA A 299 2.30 -9.21 1.82
CA ALA A 299 0.87 -9.05 1.62
C ALA A 299 0.36 -7.63 1.85
N ASP A 300 -0.71 -7.27 1.16
CA ASP A 300 -1.51 -6.09 1.46
C ASP A 300 -2.45 -6.33 2.67
N SER A 301 -3.47 -5.49 2.82
CA SER A 301 -4.41 -5.57 3.94
C SER A 301 -5.21 -6.88 4.05
N PHE A 302 -5.20 -7.72 3.02
CA PHE A 302 -5.83 -9.05 3.04
C PHE A 302 -4.95 -10.10 3.77
N GLY A 303 -3.63 -9.86 3.83
CA GLY A 303 -2.67 -10.78 4.42
C GLY A 303 -2.93 -11.16 5.87
N PRO A 304 -3.19 -10.23 6.79
CA PRO A 304 -3.45 -10.55 8.19
C PRO A 304 -4.66 -11.49 8.40
N TYR A 305 -5.72 -11.32 7.63
CA TYR A 305 -6.89 -12.20 7.68
C TYR A 305 -6.56 -13.61 7.19
N LEU A 306 -5.77 -13.72 6.11
CA LEU A 306 -5.33 -15.00 5.57
C LEU A 306 -4.35 -15.69 6.52
N ALA A 307 -3.47 -14.93 7.16
CA ALA A 307 -2.44 -15.43 8.05
C ALA A 307 -3.01 -16.20 9.24
N THR A 308 -4.14 -15.77 9.79
CA THR A 308 -4.80 -16.44 10.91
C THR A 308 -5.14 -17.89 10.58
N TRP A 309 -5.63 -18.15 9.38
CA TRP A 309 -6.01 -19.50 8.93
C TRP A 309 -4.82 -20.32 8.42
N LEU A 310 -3.87 -19.67 7.71
CA LEU A 310 -2.67 -20.36 7.26
C LEU A 310 -1.79 -20.81 8.40
N ALA A 311 -1.84 -20.13 9.52
CA ALA A 311 -1.08 -20.55 10.67
C ALA A 311 -1.66 -21.85 11.31
N GLU A 312 -2.95 -22.19 11.09
CA GLU A 312 -3.49 -23.53 11.44
C GLU A 312 -2.78 -24.65 10.65
N PHE A 313 -2.40 -24.34 9.41
CA PHE A 313 -1.70 -25.26 8.52
C PHE A 313 -0.19 -25.26 8.77
N ALA A 314 0.41 -24.09 8.96
CA ALA A 314 1.86 -23.91 8.94
C ALA A 314 2.52 -23.95 10.35
N GLY A 315 1.79 -23.55 11.40
CA GLY A 315 2.38 -23.34 12.72
C GLY A 315 2.96 -21.94 12.91
N GLU A 316 3.57 -21.33 11.90
CA GLU A 316 4.05 -19.94 11.95
C GLU A 316 3.82 -19.22 10.62
N VAL A 317 3.26 -18.01 10.70
CA VAL A 317 3.10 -17.11 9.55
C VAL A 317 3.60 -15.72 9.90
N VAL A 318 4.47 -15.17 9.07
CA VAL A 318 4.94 -13.77 9.18
C VAL A 318 4.33 -12.97 8.06
N VAL A 319 3.66 -11.87 8.37
CA VAL A 319 3.09 -10.93 7.40
C VAL A 319 3.97 -9.69 7.31
N ALA A 320 4.39 -9.35 6.13
CA ALA A 320 5.17 -8.16 5.81
C ALA A 320 4.54 -7.41 4.62
N ALA A 321 4.91 -6.16 4.40
CA ALA A 321 4.37 -5.39 3.28
C ALA A 321 4.68 -6.04 1.90
N PRO A 322 3.84 -5.86 0.86
CA PRO A 322 4.04 -6.53 -0.45
C PRO A 322 5.39 -6.25 -1.10
N SER A 323 5.95 -5.07 -0.86
CA SER A 323 7.24 -4.63 -1.43
C SER A 323 8.44 -4.88 -0.50
N SER A 324 8.27 -5.67 0.56
CA SER A 324 9.33 -5.90 1.57
C SER A 324 10.19 -7.13 1.29
N LEU A 325 9.81 -7.99 0.32
CA LEU A 325 10.59 -9.18 0.00
C LEU A 325 12.04 -8.81 -0.30
N SER A 326 12.96 -9.36 0.48
CA SER A 326 14.40 -9.11 0.38
C SER A 326 15.17 -10.31 0.91
N GLU A 327 16.44 -10.42 0.56
CA GLU A 327 17.33 -11.44 1.09
C GLU A 327 17.38 -11.39 2.63
N GLU A 328 17.47 -10.19 3.21
CA GLU A 328 17.49 -9.98 4.66
C GLU A 328 16.20 -10.50 5.32
N LEU A 329 15.05 -10.21 4.73
CA LEU A 329 13.77 -10.69 5.25
C LEU A 329 13.69 -12.23 5.21
N LEU A 330 14.11 -12.86 4.12
CA LEU A 330 14.17 -14.32 4.00
C LEU A 330 15.14 -14.93 5.02
N ARG A 331 16.32 -14.33 5.18
CA ARG A 331 17.34 -14.79 6.12
C ARG A 331 16.88 -14.71 7.58
N THR A 332 16.16 -13.66 7.95
CA THR A 332 15.67 -13.43 9.32
C THR A 332 14.44 -14.27 9.66
N THR A 333 13.51 -14.41 8.71
CA THR A 333 12.27 -15.19 8.92
C THR A 333 12.46 -16.69 8.66
N ARG A 334 13.42 -17.07 7.81
CA ARG A 334 13.69 -18.47 7.40
C ARG A 334 12.43 -19.25 7.05
N PRO A 335 11.62 -18.77 6.10
CA PRO A 335 10.38 -19.42 5.77
C PRO A 335 10.63 -20.63 4.85
N ASP A 336 9.73 -21.62 4.87
CA ASP A 336 9.68 -22.70 3.87
C ASP A 336 9.00 -22.20 2.58
N TRP A 337 8.03 -21.30 2.76
CA TRP A 337 7.28 -20.64 1.68
C TRP A 337 7.29 -19.14 1.82
N CYS A 338 7.47 -18.45 0.68
CA CYS A 338 7.22 -17.03 0.55
C CYS A 338 6.05 -16.82 -0.43
N LEU A 339 4.98 -16.18 0.01
CA LEU A 339 3.83 -15.88 -0.80
C LEU A 339 3.68 -14.37 -0.98
N HIS A 340 3.64 -13.90 -2.22
CA HIS A 340 3.05 -12.60 -2.49
C HIS A 340 1.53 -12.74 -2.49
N VAL A 341 0.84 -11.95 -1.67
CA VAL A 341 -0.61 -11.95 -1.54
C VAL A 341 -1.12 -10.55 -1.86
N VAL A 342 -1.84 -10.43 -2.96
CA VAL A 342 -2.32 -9.13 -3.44
C VAL A 342 -3.80 -9.18 -3.81
N VAL A 343 -4.50 -8.11 -3.49
CA VAL A 343 -5.89 -7.98 -3.92
C VAL A 343 -5.97 -7.63 -5.41
N GLU A 344 -6.99 -8.12 -6.09
CA GLU A 344 -7.20 -8.02 -7.55
C GLU A 344 -6.98 -6.61 -8.11
N ARG A 345 -7.51 -5.58 -7.44
CA ARG A 345 -7.34 -4.18 -7.85
C ARG A 345 -5.88 -3.71 -7.92
N GLN A 346 -4.97 -4.36 -7.18
CA GLN A 346 -3.55 -4.05 -7.24
C GLN A 346 -2.90 -4.49 -8.56
N LEU A 347 -3.53 -5.39 -9.31
CA LEU A 347 -3.08 -5.75 -10.66
C LEU A 347 -3.22 -4.57 -11.65
N ALA A 348 -3.96 -3.52 -11.30
CA ALA A 348 -4.00 -2.26 -12.04
C ALA A 348 -2.80 -1.35 -11.75
N SER A 349 -2.01 -1.67 -10.75
CA SER A 349 -0.83 -0.91 -10.28
C SER A 349 0.47 -1.59 -10.71
N ALA A 350 1.60 -1.13 -10.16
CA ALA A 350 2.88 -1.79 -10.37
C ALA A 350 2.94 -3.15 -9.64
N PRO A 351 3.66 -4.14 -10.19
CA PRO A 351 3.85 -5.43 -9.52
C PRO A 351 4.58 -5.26 -8.18
N PRO A 352 4.33 -6.14 -7.20
CA PRO A 352 5.17 -6.22 -6.03
C PRO A 352 6.58 -6.64 -6.48
N GLY A 353 7.60 -5.92 -6.02
CA GLY A 353 8.97 -6.19 -6.42
C GLY A 353 9.83 -6.70 -5.26
N VAL A 354 10.95 -7.31 -5.60
CA VAL A 354 12.00 -7.65 -4.66
C VAL A 354 12.67 -6.36 -4.18
N ARG A 355 12.77 -6.16 -2.90
CA ARG A 355 13.60 -5.12 -2.32
C ARG A 355 15.06 -5.57 -2.39
N ARG A 356 15.76 -5.19 -3.45
CA ARG A 356 17.21 -5.38 -3.52
C ARG A 356 17.86 -4.39 -2.57
N PRO A 357 18.96 -4.77 -1.89
CA PRO A 357 19.76 -3.81 -1.14
C PRO A 357 20.21 -2.72 -2.11
N VAL A 358 20.02 -1.49 -1.70
CA VAL A 358 20.53 -0.34 -2.45
C VAL A 358 22.03 -0.32 -2.23
N ARG A 359 22.79 -0.48 -3.30
CA ARG A 359 24.24 -0.38 -3.23
C ARG A 359 24.62 1.09 -3.35
N GLU A 360 25.31 1.60 -2.34
CA GLU A 360 26.00 2.88 -2.43
C GLU A 360 27.31 2.67 -3.20
N LEU A 361 27.48 3.44 -4.27
CA LEU A 361 28.69 3.41 -5.08
C LEU A 361 29.67 4.50 -4.63
N ARG A 362 30.95 4.17 -4.66
CA ARG A 362 32.00 5.15 -4.41
C ARG A 362 32.15 6.09 -5.62
N GLU A 363 32.60 7.31 -5.38
CA GLU A 363 32.82 8.31 -6.47
C GLU A 363 33.74 7.78 -7.55
N SER A 364 34.77 6.97 -7.19
CA SER A 364 35.67 6.32 -8.15
C SER A 364 34.98 5.32 -9.10
N GLU A 365 33.90 4.65 -8.64
CA GLU A 365 33.15 3.72 -9.45
C GLU A 365 32.26 4.44 -10.47
N LEU A 366 31.90 5.70 -10.18
CA LEU A 366 31.04 6.51 -11.07
C LEU A 366 31.75 6.96 -12.33
N ALA A 367 33.06 7.15 -12.30
CA ALA A 367 33.81 7.67 -13.43
C ALA A 367 33.68 6.80 -14.69
N ALA A 368 33.48 5.49 -14.51
CA ALA A 368 33.35 4.53 -15.61
C ALA A 368 31.91 4.41 -16.16
N LEU A 369 30.90 4.99 -15.49
CA LEU A 369 29.50 4.86 -15.87
C LEU A 369 29.06 6.02 -16.74
N PRO A 370 28.48 5.76 -17.94
CA PRO A 370 28.00 6.82 -18.82
C PRO A 370 26.77 7.52 -18.22
N VAL A 371 26.72 8.85 -18.42
CA VAL A 371 25.54 9.64 -18.05
C VAL A 371 24.41 9.33 -19.02
N ALA A 372 23.30 8.86 -18.50
CA ALA A 372 22.11 8.49 -19.27
C ALA A 372 21.11 9.64 -19.38
N ALA A 373 20.92 10.39 -18.31
CA ALA A 373 20.00 11.51 -18.25
C ALA A 373 20.34 12.43 -17.07
N ARG A 374 19.92 13.70 -17.18
CA ARG A 374 20.05 14.69 -16.09
C ARG A 374 18.72 15.30 -15.72
N ALA A 375 18.53 15.62 -14.45
CA ALA A 375 17.42 16.42 -14.00
C ALA A 375 17.61 17.88 -14.38
N VAL A 376 16.51 18.54 -14.67
CA VAL A 376 16.47 20.01 -14.74
C VAL A 376 16.28 20.52 -13.31
N LEU A 377 17.32 21.13 -12.76
CA LEU A 377 17.31 21.71 -11.42
C LEU A 377 16.73 23.12 -11.43
N ASP A 378 15.43 23.21 -11.54
CA ASP A 378 14.65 24.44 -11.61
C ASP A 378 13.43 24.29 -10.69
N PRO A 379 13.04 25.32 -9.92
CA PRO A 379 11.82 25.30 -9.11
C PRO A 379 10.53 24.97 -9.90
N ALA A 380 10.51 25.24 -11.21
CA ALA A 380 9.39 24.85 -12.08
C ALA A 380 9.29 23.31 -12.28
N HIS A 381 10.40 22.59 -12.17
CA HIS A 381 10.53 21.15 -12.34
C HIS A 381 10.75 20.40 -11.01
N ALA A 382 10.84 21.15 -9.91
CA ALA A 382 10.96 20.60 -8.56
C ALA A 382 9.73 20.94 -7.73
N ARG A 383 9.26 19.99 -6.91
CA ARG A 383 8.09 20.19 -6.07
C ARG A 383 8.46 20.09 -4.58
N ALA A 384 8.24 21.17 -3.84
CA ALA A 384 8.37 21.14 -2.38
C ALA A 384 7.21 20.35 -1.74
N ARG A 385 7.52 19.60 -0.69
CA ARG A 385 6.54 18.91 0.16
C ARG A 385 6.68 19.37 1.61
N GLY A 386 5.54 19.46 2.29
CA GLY A 386 5.51 19.91 3.69
C GLY A 386 6.02 21.32 3.87
N ALA A 387 6.82 21.54 4.90
CA ALA A 387 7.45 22.82 5.20
C ALA A 387 8.75 23.09 4.43
N THR A 388 9.10 22.28 3.43
CA THR A 388 10.30 22.46 2.61
C THR A 388 10.21 23.73 1.77
N ARG A 389 11.29 24.54 1.79
CA ARG A 389 11.48 25.70 0.93
C ARG A 389 12.50 25.36 -0.14
N ILE A 390 12.19 25.71 -1.39
CA ILE A 390 13.11 25.55 -2.50
C ILE A 390 13.41 26.91 -3.15
N ALA A 391 14.65 27.11 -3.55
CA ALA A 391 15.11 28.31 -4.25
C ALA A 391 16.16 27.93 -5.30
N LEU A 392 16.16 28.62 -6.45
CA LEU A 392 17.21 28.50 -7.44
C LEU A 392 18.37 29.41 -7.04
N GLU A 393 19.56 28.85 -6.98
CA GLU A 393 20.81 29.56 -6.80
C GLU A 393 21.68 29.38 -8.07
N SER A 394 22.72 30.18 -8.21
CA SER A 394 23.64 30.11 -9.39
C SER A 394 24.27 28.73 -9.58
N SER A 395 24.43 27.97 -8.52
CA SER A 395 25.07 26.64 -8.50
C SER A 395 24.10 25.46 -8.38
N GLY A 396 22.80 25.70 -8.34
CA GLY A 396 21.81 24.61 -8.27
C GLY A 396 20.53 24.95 -7.51
N LEU A 397 19.82 23.92 -7.07
CA LEU A 397 18.55 24.01 -6.36
C LEU A 397 18.77 23.87 -4.85
N ARG A 398 18.62 24.96 -4.09
CA ARG A 398 18.63 24.93 -2.62
C ARG A 398 17.35 24.34 -2.07
N ALA A 399 17.48 23.40 -1.16
CA ALA A 399 16.36 22.83 -0.41
C ALA A 399 16.61 22.97 1.11
N ARG A 400 15.64 23.57 1.82
CA ARG A 400 15.61 23.68 3.28
C ARG A 400 14.39 22.96 3.80
N HIS A 401 14.61 21.90 4.54
CA HIS A 401 13.55 21.09 5.12
C HIS A 401 13.14 21.62 6.50
N GLY A 402 11.85 21.44 6.82
CA GLY A 402 11.36 21.58 8.19
C GLY A 402 11.66 20.34 9.04
N ASP A 403 11.04 20.26 10.20
CA ASP A 403 11.30 19.19 11.19
C ASP A 403 10.45 17.94 11.00
N SER A 404 9.59 17.91 9.96
CA SER A 404 8.76 16.75 9.67
C SER A 404 9.50 15.73 8.77
N PRO A 405 9.37 14.43 9.03
CA PRO A 405 9.91 13.39 8.14
C PRO A 405 9.21 13.36 6.76
N LEU A 406 8.10 14.11 6.62
CA LEU A 406 7.36 14.25 5.36
C LEU A 406 7.82 15.47 4.54
N ASP A 407 8.66 16.32 5.13
CA ASP A 407 9.23 17.46 4.44
C ASP A 407 10.28 16.98 3.42
N GLY A 408 10.20 17.49 2.20
CA GLY A 408 11.10 17.04 1.15
C GLY A 408 10.99 17.82 -0.16
N VAL A 409 11.91 17.57 -1.06
CA VAL A 409 11.87 18.05 -2.44
C VAL A 409 11.73 16.88 -3.39
N VAL A 410 10.77 16.96 -4.30
CA VAL A 410 10.62 16.00 -5.39
C VAL A 410 11.31 16.54 -6.62
N LEU A 411 12.31 15.81 -7.09
CA LEU A 411 13.00 16.11 -8.34
C LEU A 411 12.41 15.26 -9.47
N ALA A 412 12.08 15.88 -10.58
CA ALA A 412 11.70 15.17 -11.79
C ALA A 412 12.94 14.73 -12.55
N LEU A 413 13.05 13.43 -12.78
CA LEU A 413 14.08 12.83 -13.64
C LEU A 413 13.38 12.07 -14.77
N PRO A 414 13.97 11.95 -15.95
CA PRO A 414 13.41 11.10 -16.99
C PRO A 414 13.25 9.65 -16.52
N PRO A 415 12.13 8.98 -16.84
CA PRO A 415 11.92 7.58 -16.48
C PRO A 415 12.96 6.68 -17.16
N ARG A 416 13.31 5.56 -16.53
CA ARG A 416 14.28 4.59 -17.04
C ARG A 416 13.65 3.19 -17.06
N SER A 417 14.01 2.41 -18.06
CA SER A 417 13.58 1.03 -18.23
C SER A 417 14.66 0.00 -17.89
N THR A 418 15.85 0.46 -17.53
CA THR A 418 17.01 -0.37 -17.18
C THR A 418 17.55 0.01 -15.83
N ALA A 419 18.24 -0.91 -15.15
CA ALA A 419 18.96 -0.62 -13.92
C ALA A 419 19.89 0.58 -14.12
N SER A 420 19.86 1.51 -13.19
CA SER A 420 20.60 2.76 -13.31
C SER A 420 21.10 3.22 -11.95
N VAL A 421 22.14 4.01 -11.96
CA VAL A 421 22.66 4.67 -10.75
C VAL A 421 22.11 6.07 -10.68
N LEU A 422 21.38 6.38 -9.60
CA LEU A 422 21.05 7.76 -9.23
C LEU A 422 22.27 8.41 -8.64
N VAL A 423 22.72 9.51 -9.23
CA VAL A 423 23.81 10.32 -8.70
C VAL A 423 23.28 11.69 -8.30
N LEU A 424 23.49 12.04 -7.03
CA LEU A 424 23.19 13.35 -6.48
C LEU A 424 24.48 14.00 -5.99
N GLU A 425 24.78 15.19 -6.47
CA GLU A 425 25.85 16.02 -5.94
C GLU A 425 25.24 17.12 -5.08
N LEU A 426 25.60 17.13 -3.81
CA LEU A 426 25.02 17.97 -2.79
C LEU A 426 26.10 18.82 -2.11
N LEU A 427 25.72 20.05 -1.76
CA LEU A 427 26.49 20.85 -0.81
C LEU A 427 25.63 21.01 0.46
N VAL A 428 26.05 20.37 1.53
CA VAL A 428 25.29 20.21 2.78
C VAL A 428 25.83 21.20 3.81
N GLU A 429 24.97 22.01 4.41
CA GLU A 429 25.41 23.01 5.39
C GLU A 429 25.77 22.39 6.74
N ARG A 430 24.99 21.39 7.17
CA ARG A 430 25.21 20.67 8.44
C ARG A 430 25.07 19.17 8.23
N PRO A 431 25.88 18.34 8.91
CA PRO A 431 25.76 16.91 8.78
C PRO A 431 24.37 16.44 9.18
N GLY A 432 23.86 15.40 8.51
CA GLY A 432 22.55 14.86 8.81
C GLY A 432 22.17 13.69 7.93
N ALA A 433 21.00 13.10 8.19
CA ALA A 433 20.46 11.98 7.44
C ALA A 433 19.59 12.47 6.28
N LEU A 434 19.94 12.10 5.06
CA LEU A 434 19.13 12.30 3.86
C LEU A 434 18.43 10.99 3.52
N ARG A 435 17.11 11.02 3.50
CA ARG A 435 16.31 9.93 2.94
C ARG A 435 16.05 10.21 1.46
N VAL A 436 16.57 9.35 0.62
CA VAL A 436 16.31 9.34 -0.82
C VAL A 436 15.21 8.32 -1.06
N ALA A 437 14.10 8.76 -1.63
CA ALA A 437 12.97 7.88 -1.92
C ALA A 437 12.58 8.01 -3.40
N TRP A 438 12.21 6.89 -4.03
CA TRP A 438 11.88 6.84 -5.45
C TRP A 438 10.60 6.05 -5.68
N ARG A 439 9.99 6.25 -6.84
CA ARG A 439 8.73 5.64 -7.21
C ARG A 439 8.96 4.46 -8.14
N GLY A 440 8.30 3.34 -7.80
CA GLY A 440 8.01 2.27 -8.74
C GLY A 440 6.57 2.40 -9.22
N GLY A 441 6.34 2.56 -10.53
CA GLY A 441 5.00 2.62 -11.08
C GLY A 441 4.22 3.93 -10.92
N ALA A 442 2.92 3.90 -11.18
CA ALA A 442 2.03 5.06 -11.24
C ALA A 442 1.48 5.53 -9.88
N ASP A 443 2.25 5.44 -8.79
CA ASP A 443 1.81 5.92 -7.48
C ASP A 443 1.96 7.45 -7.38
N PRO A 444 0.88 8.26 -7.45
CA PRO A 444 0.95 9.72 -7.46
C PRO A 444 1.42 10.30 -6.12
N ASP A 445 1.29 9.57 -5.00
CA ASP A 445 1.40 10.15 -3.66
C ASP A 445 2.62 9.74 -2.87
N PHE A 446 3.57 8.99 -3.45
CA PHE A 446 4.73 8.46 -2.73
C PHE A 446 4.37 7.66 -1.46
N LEU A 447 3.18 7.06 -1.38
CA LEU A 447 2.74 6.29 -0.22
C LEU A 447 3.38 4.90 -0.10
N ARG A 448 3.92 4.39 -1.21
CA ARG A 448 4.58 3.07 -1.30
C ARG A 448 6.03 3.21 -1.75
N LEU A 449 6.75 4.14 -1.12
CA LEU A 449 8.12 4.44 -1.50
C LEU A 449 9.09 3.35 -1.11
N ARG A 450 9.95 3.03 -2.05
CA ARG A 450 11.28 2.55 -1.74
C ARG A 450 12.13 3.73 -1.29
N SER A 451 12.91 3.57 -0.25
CA SER A 451 13.78 4.62 0.22
C SER A 451 15.06 4.04 0.82
N HIS A 452 16.12 4.83 0.71
CA HIS A 452 17.40 4.57 1.34
C HIS A 452 17.81 5.81 2.14
N GLU A 453 18.40 5.61 3.31
CA GLU A 453 18.88 6.69 4.15
C GLU A 453 20.39 6.74 4.08
N VAL A 454 20.92 7.91 3.75
CA VAL A 454 22.36 8.18 3.63
C VAL A 454 22.76 9.20 4.66
N GLN A 455 23.82 8.94 5.41
CA GLN A 455 24.41 9.91 6.31
C GLN A 455 25.31 10.86 5.51
N LEU A 456 25.01 12.14 5.58
CA LEU A 456 25.72 13.17 4.84
C LEU A 456 26.65 13.96 5.77
N PRO A 457 27.94 14.10 5.44
CA PRO A 457 28.82 15.05 6.09
C PRO A 457 28.44 16.49 5.72
N ALA A 458 28.90 17.47 6.47
CA ALA A 458 28.88 18.86 6.03
C ALA A 458 29.88 19.06 4.85
N GLY A 459 29.55 19.97 3.95
CA GLY A 459 30.32 20.23 2.75
C GLY A 459 29.82 19.48 1.52
N ARG A 460 30.71 19.24 0.56
CA ARG A 460 30.38 18.51 -0.68
C ARG A 460 30.18 17.04 -0.39
N ALA A 461 29.03 16.50 -0.80
CA ALA A 461 28.71 15.09 -0.73
C ALA A 461 28.21 14.57 -2.09
N VAL A 462 28.63 13.37 -2.45
CA VAL A 462 28.12 12.66 -3.63
C VAL A 462 27.39 11.41 -3.13
N VAL A 463 26.09 11.35 -3.40
CA VAL A 463 25.25 10.19 -3.14
C VAL A 463 25.05 9.45 -4.45
N ALA A 464 25.43 8.20 -4.50
CA ALA A 464 25.30 7.37 -5.69
C ALA A 464 24.64 6.03 -5.32
N LEU A 465 23.41 5.83 -5.77
CA LEU A 465 22.57 4.70 -5.42
C LEU A 465 22.27 3.86 -6.66
N GLU A 466 22.68 2.60 -6.66
CA GLU A 466 22.31 1.64 -7.69
C GLU A 466 20.87 1.18 -7.46
N LEU A 467 19.99 1.53 -8.39
CA LEU A 467 18.55 1.24 -8.34
C LEU A 467 18.19 0.24 -9.43
N SER A 468 17.29 -0.69 -9.10
CA SER A 468 16.81 -1.67 -10.07
C SER A 468 15.88 -1.02 -11.11
N GLU A 469 15.81 -1.58 -12.32
CA GLU A 469 14.97 -1.09 -13.42
C GLU A 469 13.47 -0.97 -13.08
N GLN A 470 12.97 -1.79 -12.15
CA GLN A 470 11.58 -1.81 -11.73
C GLN A 470 11.15 -0.56 -10.95
N ASP A 471 12.13 0.28 -10.55
CA ASP A 471 11.93 1.37 -9.61
C ASP A 471 12.00 2.76 -10.23
N LEU A 472 12.29 2.86 -11.52
CA LEU A 472 12.76 4.11 -12.13
C LEU A 472 11.66 4.86 -12.90
N GLN A 473 10.67 5.38 -12.18
CA GLN A 473 9.54 6.12 -12.78
C GLN A 473 9.73 7.65 -12.82
N GLY A 474 10.96 8.11 -12.79
CA GLY A 474 11.29 9.49 -13.12
C GLY A 474 11.12 10.54 -12.01
N SER A 475 10.69 10.16 -10.79
CA SER A 475 10.61 11.10 -9.68
C SER A 475 11.34 10.57 -8.45
N VAL A 476 12.15 11.44 -7.84
CA VAL A 476 12.90 11.15 -6.61
C VAL A 476 12.53 12.16 -5.55
N LEU A 477 12.17 11.68 -4.37
CA LEU A 477 11.93 12.50 -3.19
C LEU A 477 13.19 12.50 -2.31
N LEU A 478 13.70 13.67 -2.04
CA LEU A 478 14.77 13.91 -1.07
C LEU A 478 14.15 14.52 0.19
N SER A 479 14.32 13.87 1.32
CA SER A 479 13.77 14.34 2.60
C SER A 479 14.77 14.16 3.74
N GLY A 480 14.69 15.03 4.78
CA GLY A 480 15.55 14.96 5.94
C GLY A 480 15.14 16.02 6.96
N ARG A 481 15.07 15.68 8.24
CA ARG A 481 14.65 16.63 9.29
C ARG A 481 15.67 17.76 9.44
N GLY A 482 15.22 19.00 9.33
CA GLY A 482 16.05 20.19 9.52
C GLY A 482 17.25 20.30 8.60
N LEU A 483 17.28 19.50 7.51
CA LEU A 483 18.40 19.45 6.58
C LEU A 483 18.34 20.62 5.61
N ASP A 484 19.49 21.28 5.41
CA ASP A 484 19.69 22.35 4.43
C ASP A 484 20.84 21.97 3.48
N TYR A 485 20.53 21.85 2.20
CA TYR A 485 21.50 21.48 1.18
C TYR A 485 21.18 22.13 -0.18
N LEU A 486 22.20 22.24 -0.99
CA LEU A 486 22.11 22.62 -2.39
C LEU A 486 22.29 21.37 -3.26
N VAL A 487 21.37 21.11 -4.16
CA VAL A 487 21.51 20.09 -5.20
C VAL A 487 22.21 20.73 -6.39
N GLY A 488 23.49 20.45 -6.57
CA GLY A 488 24.25 20.94 -7.71
C GLY A 488 24.05 20.08 -8.96
N ARG A 489 23.78 18.77 -8.76
CA ARG A 489 23.56 17.83 -9.87
C ARG A 489 22.66 16.68 -9.41
N ALA A 490 21.76 16.26 -10.31
CA ALA A 490 21.01 15.02 -10.19
C ALA A 490 20.96 14.35 -11.57
N GLU A 491 21.43 13.13 -11.68
CA GLU A 491 21.52 12.42 -12.96
C GLU A 491 21.37 10.92 -12.82
N TRP A 492 20.95 10.27 -13.91
CA TRP A 492 21.02 8.83 -14.08
C TRP A 492 22.29 8.43 -14.82
N ARG A 493 22.93 7.36 -14.35
CA ARG A 493 24.01 6.66 -15.06
C ARG A 493 23.63 5.23 -15.34
N GLU A 494 24.09 4.69 -16.47
CA GLU A 494 23.78 3.30 -16.86
C GLU A 494 24.72 2.34 -16.15
N VAL A 495 24.13 1.26 -15.60
CA VAL A 495 24.87 0.07 -15.19
C VAL A 495 25.13 -0.76 -16.44
N ARG A 496 26.42 -1.07 -16.73
CA ARG A 496 26.81 -1.92 -17.86
C ARG A 496 26.64 -3.39 -17.55
#